data_d733d4278db30f40e8fc6d098359f8a9
#
_entry.id   d733d4278db30f40e8fc6d098359f8a9
#
_cell.length_a   1.000
_cell.length_b   1.000
_cell.length_c   1.000
_cell.angle_alpha   90.00
_cell.angle_beta   90.00
_cell.angle_gamma   90.00
#
_symmetry.space_group_name_H-M   'P 1'
#
loop_
_entity.id
_entity.type
_entity.pdbx_description
1 polymer ?
#
loop_
_entity_poly.entity_id
_entity_poly.type
_entity_poly.pdbx_seq_one_letter_code
_entity_poly.pdbx_strand_id
1 'polypeptide(L)'
;MRKDRPVRQPTGLDWQSPYTVSMPHIDYTPWYVSTKSKCQLSDFDTAPPAEGQASDSELEKEGVELGEKLSKLQSTLHAAKSKGLLVVFQGMDTAGKDGVIRSVFTHVSPLGVRAEAFGVPTELESRHDFLWRIHAKAPARGEIVIFNRSHYEDVLVTRVRGWIDEKTCQQRYDNILHFESLLQDAGITVLKCYLHISKSEQKKRLQARLDDPRKHWKLQPSDFDDRELWPKFTQAYEAALSATSTPESPWYVVPADSKAYRDSFVGGLIVQTLENMKLKNPKPTFDLSKVKLT
;
A
#
# COMPACT_ATOMS: atom_id res chain seq x y z
N MET A 1 -28.60 3.91 -22.98
CA MET A 1 -27.76 3.05 -23.81
C MET A 1 -26.32 3.55 -23.68
N ARG A 2 -25.54 3.00 -22.74
CA ARG A 2 -24.09 3.24 -22.65
C ARG A 2 -23.42 2.25 -23.57
N LYS A 3 -22.66 2.75 -24.54
CA LYS A 3 -21.87 1.95 -25.47
C LYS A 3 -20.71 1.32 -24.69
N ASP A 4 -20.62 -0.01 -24.77
CA ASP A 4 -19.47 -0.78 -24.33
C ASP A 4 -18.21 -0.23 -25.01
N ARG A 5 -17.28 0.33 -24.22
CA ARG A 5 -15.93 0.64 -24.69
C ARG A 5 -15.08 -0.60 -24.46
N PRO A 6 -14.43 -1.13 -25.48
CA PRO A 6 -13.51 -2.24 -25.28
C PRO A 6 -12.32 -1.76 -24.43
N VAL A 7 -12.00 -2.54 -23.40
CA VAL A 7 -10.76 -2.43 -22.63
C VAL A 7 -9.60 -2.53 -23.62
N ARG A 8 -8.83 -1.46 -23.80
CA ARG A 8 -7.63 -1.47 -24.62
C ARG A 8 -6.59 -2.35 -23.93
N GLN A 9 -6.39 -3.55 -24.45
CA GLN A 9 -5.21 -4.35 -24.12
C GLN A 9 -3.98 -3.60 -24.62
N PRO A 10 -2.93 -3.43 -23.82
CA PRO A 10 -1.67 -2.88 -24.31
C PRO A 10 -1.03 -3.87 -25.26
N THR A 11 -0.96 -3.49 -26.54
CA THR A 11 -0.26 -4.25 -27.57
C THR A 11 1.26 -4.16 -27.37
N GLY A 12 1.87 -5.31 -27.13
CA GLY A 12 3.25 -5.62 -27.45
C GLY A 12 4.31 -5.07 -26.54
N LEU A 13 4.68 -5.86 -25.56
CA LEU A 13 6.02 -6.29 -25.15
C LEU A 13 5.83 -7.19 -23.91
N ASP A 14 6.37 -8.41 -23.97
CA ASP A 14 6.38 -9.38 -22.87
C ASP A 14 7.05 -8.79 -21.62
N TRP A 15 6.28 -8.01 -20.87
CA TRP A 15 6.61 -7.67 -19.51
C TRP A 15 5.79 -8.57 -18.61
N GLN A 16 6.31 -9.74 -18.33
CA GLN A 16 5.82 -10.53 -17.21
C GLN A 16 6.17 -9.72 -15.96
N SER A 17 5.14 -9.17 -15.29
CA SER A 17 5.28 -8.72 -13.92
C SER A 17 6.08 -9.80 -13.18
N PRO A 18 7.15 -9.46 -12.42
CA PRO A 18 7.86 -10.47 -11.64
C PRO A 18 6.94 -11.17 -10.62
N TYR A 19 5.68 -10.81 -10.58
CA TYR A 19 4.64 -11.21 -9.65
C TYR A 19 3.46 -11.89 -10.36
N THR A 20 3.70 -12.96 -11.10
CA THR A 20 2.63 -13.80 -11.68
C THR A 20 2.41 -15.04 -10.83
N VAL A 21 1.58 -14.92 -9.80
CA VAL A 21 0.82 -16.04 -9.24
C VAL A 21 -0.59 -15.51 -9.04
N SER A 22 -1.56 -16.00 -9.79
CA SER A 22 -2.96 -15.68 -9.61
C SER A 22 -3.43 -16.27 -8.28
N MET A 23 -3.89 -15.43 -7.36
CA MET A 23 -4.83 -15.87 -6.34
C MET A 23 -6.11 -16.30 -7.05
N PRO A 24 -6.82 -17.32 -6.58
CA PRO A 24 -7.95 -17.90 -7.36
C PRO A 24 -9.05 -16.90 -7.72
N HIS A 25 -9.06 -15.70 -7.14
CA HIS A 25 -10.14 -14.72 -7.31
C HIS A 25 -9.68 -13.31 -7.72
N ILE A 26 -8.39 -12.94 -7.61
CA ILE A 26 -7.93 -11.58 -7.92
C ILE A 26 -6.74 -11.61 -8.88
N ASP A 27 -6.93 -11.03 -10.06
CA ASP A 27 -5.83 -10.69 -10.99
C ASP A 27 -5.34 -9.27 -10.66
N TYR A 28 -4.07 -9.15 -10.27
CA TYR A 28 -3.45 -7.86 -9.94
C TYR A 28 -2.95 -7.09 -11.16
N THR A 29 -2.87 -7.74 -12.32
CA THR A 29 -2.29 -7.15 -13.54
C THR A 29 -3.01 -5.87 -13.99
N PRO A 30 -4.36 -5.78 -13.97
CA PRO A 30 -5.05 -4.56 -14.37
C PRO A 30 -4.86 -3.39 -13.40
N TRP A 31 -4.35 -3.64 -12.19
CA TRP A 31 -4.36 -2.70 -11.09
C TRP A 31 -3.01 -2.05 -10.80
N TYR A 32 -1.95 -2.41 -11.53
CA TYR A 32 -0.67 -1.75 -11.34
C TYR A 32 -0.49 -0.56 -12.29
N VAL A 33 0.20 0.46 -11.82
CA VAL A 33 0.52 1.65 -12.62
C VAL A 33 1.74 1.37 -13.49
N SER A 34 1.51 1.35 -14.81
CA SER A 34 2.58 1.15 -15.79
C SER A 34 3.60 2.30 -15.76
N THR A 35 4.88 1.97 -15.83
CA THR A 35 5.98 2.94 -15.91
C THR A 35 6.08 3.67 -17.25
N LYS A 36 5.30 3.22 -18.24
CA LYS A 36 5.36 3.73 -19.63
C LYS A 36 4.27 4.72 -19.98
N SER A 37 3.27 4.90 -19.10
CA SER A 37 2.12 5.76 -19.36
C SER A 37 1.80 6.63 -18.16
N LYS A 38 1.20 7.79 -18.43
CA LYS A 38 0.63 8.61 -17.35
C LYS A 38 -0.51 7.84 -16.69
N CYS A 39 -0.47 7.76 -15.39
CA CYS A 39 -1.57 7.23 -14.60
C CYS A 39 -2.76 8.20 -14.69
N GLN A 40 -3.93 7.67 -15.05
CA GLN A 40 -5.22 8.35 -14.93
C GLN A 40 -6.07 7.50 -14.00
N LEU A 41 -6.44 8.05 -12.85
CA LEU A 41 -7.23 7.31 -11.85
C LEU A 41 -8.63 6.95 -12.37
N SER A 42 -9.12 7.65 -13.38
CA SER A 42 -10.36 7.31 -14.09
C SER A 42 -10.30 6.00 -14.88
N ASP A 43 -9.10 5.47 -15.15
CA ASP A 43 -8.92 4.20 -15.86
C ASP A 43 -9.03 3.01 -14.91
N PHE A 44 -9.07 3.25 -13.61
CA PHE A 44 -9.20 2.24 -12.56
C PHE A 44 -10.55 2.35 -11.86
N ASP A 45 -11.22 1.23 -11.69
CA ASP A 45 -12.46 1.18 -10.93
C ASP A 45 -12.21 1.35 -9.44
N THR A 46 -13.14 2.01 -8.74
CA THR A 46 -13.12 2.13 -7.27
C THR A 46 -13.82 0.97 -6.58
N ALA A 47 -14.67 0.25 -7.33
CA ALA A 47 -15.40 -0.93 -6.90
C ALA A 47 -14.79 -2.19 -7.50
N PRO A 48 -15.01 -3.37 -6.90
CA PRO A 48 -14.58 -4.63 -7.46
C PRO A 48 -15.26 -4.92 -8.81
N PRO A 49 -14.65 -5.71 -9.70
CA PRO A 49 -15.26 -6.15 -10.96
C PRO A 49 -16.62 -6.80 -10.73
N ALA A 50 -17.59 -6.54 -11.60
CA ALA A 50 -18.94 -7.08 -11.44
C ALA A 50 -19.03 -8.59 -11.77
N GLU A 51 -18.16 -9.09 -12.68
CA GLU A 51 -18.14 -10.48 -13.12
C GLU A 51 -17.20 -11.32 -12.26
N GLY A 52 -17.67 -12.47 -11.80
CA GLY A 52 -16.86 -13.42 -11.01
C GLY A 52 -16.51 -12.95 -9.59
N GLN A 53 -17.22 -11.94 -9.09
CA GLN A 53 -16.97 -11.40 -7.75
C GLN A 53 -17.43 -12.40 -6.68
N ALA A 54 -16.49 -12.75 -5.77
CA ALA A 54 -16.82 -13.45 -4.54
C ALA A 54 -17.70 -12.56 -3.64
N SER A 55 -18.61 -13.17 -2.90
CA SER A 55 -19.43 -12.47 -1.91
C SER A 55 -18.56 -11.94 -0.77
N ASP A 56 -19.03 -10.92 -0.04
CA ASP A 56 -18.32 -10.41 1.14
C ASP A 56 -17.98 -11.52 2.14
N SER A 57 -18.87 -12.51 2.32
CA SER A 57 -18.64 -13.67 3.21
C SER A 57 -17.53 -14.60 2.70
N GLU A 58 -17.38 -14.78 1.39
CA GLU A 58 -16.29 -15.56 0.80
C GLU A 58 -14.97 -14.80 0.93
N LEU A 59 -14.96 -13.49 0.66
CA LEU A 59 -13.80 -12.62 0.83
C LEU A 59 -13.34 -12.53 2.30
N GLU A 60 -14.26 -12.55 3.26
CA GLU A 60 -13.93 -12.59 4.68
C GLU A 60 -13.26 -13.91 5.08
N LYS A 61 -13.74 -15.05 4.57
CA LYS A 61 -13.10 -16.37 4.78
C LYS A 61 -11.71 -16.41 4.15
N GLU A 62 -11.59 -15.95 2.90
CA GLU A 62 -10.29 -15.82 2.23
C GLU A 62 -9.34 -14.93 3.03
N GLY A 63 -9.83 -13.84 3.61
CA GLY A 63 -9.06 -12.95 4.49
C GLY A 63 -8.45 -13.68 5.69
N VAL A 64 -9.16 -14.64 6.30
CA VAL A 64 -8.63 -15.47 7.40
C VAL A 64 -7.51 -16.38 6.90
N GLU A 65 -7.71 -17.08 5.77
CA GLU A 65 -6.70 -17.97 5.18
C GLU A 65 -5.44 -17.20 4.77
N LEU A 66 -5.62 -16.02 4.18
CA LEU A 66 -4.53 -15.09 3.85
C LEU A 66 -3.79 -14.63 5.10
N GLY A 67 -4.49 -14.33 6.18
CA GLY A 67 -3.90 -13.95 7.47
C GLY A 67 -3.03 -15.04 8.07
N GLU A 68 -3.48 -16.30 8.04
CA GLU A 68 -2.70 -17.46 8.49
C GLU A 68 -1.44 -17.67 7.62
N LYS A 69 -1.60 -17.55 6.29
CA LYS A 69 -0.49 -17.69 5.35
C LYS A 69 0.53 -16.57 5.55
N LEU A 70 0.06 -15.33 5.70
CA LEU A 70 0.87 -14.16 5.99
C LEU A 70 1.65 -14.35 7.30
N SER A 71 1.01 -14.88 8.35
CA SER A 71 1.66 -15.16 9.63
C SER A 71 2.84 -16.13 9.50
N LYS A 72 2.69 -17.20 8.71
CA LYS A 72 3.75 -18.18 8.43
C LYS A 72 4.92 -17.54 7.65
N LEU A 73 4.60 -16.76 6.61
CA LEU A 73 5.61 -16.08 5.78
C LEU A 73 6.36 -15.02 6.59
N GLN A 74 5.65 -14.26 7.42
CA GLN A 74 6.24 -13.26 8.32
C GLN A 74 7.22 -13.91 9.32
N SER A 75 6.83 -15.04 9.91
CA SER A 75 7.70 -15.79 10.83
C SER A 75 8.99 -16.23 10.13
N THR A 76 8.89 -16.69 8.88
CA THR A 76 10.06 -17.06 8.07
C THR A 76 10.93 -15.84 7.74
N LEU A 77 10.32 -14.71 7.37
CA LEU A 77 11.03 -13.45 7.12
C LEU A 77 11.81 -13.02 8.36
N HIS A 78 11.13 -13.02 9.52
CA HIS A 78 11.72 -12.62 10.81
C HIS A 78 12.90 -13.53 11.21
N ALA A 79 12.79 -14.83 10.99
CA ALA A 79 13.84 -15.78 11.27
C ALA A 79 15.03 -15.65 10.30
N ALA A 80 14.75 -15.45 9.01
CA ALA A 80 15.77 -15.40 7.96
C ALA A 80 16.66 -14.14 8.04
N LYS A 81 16.13 -12.99 8.43
CA LYS A 81 16.82 -11.69 8.53
C LYS A 81 17.64 -11.31 7.29
N SER A 82 17.23 -11.80 6.13
CA SER A 82 17.95 -11.60 4.85
C SER A 82 17.31 -10.52 3.98
N LYS A 83 15.99 -10.33 4.12
CA LYS A 83 15.17 -9.35 3.40
C LYS A 83 14.22 -8.66 4.37
N GLY A 84 13.61 -7.57 3.95
CA GLY A 84 12.54 -6.88 4.67
C GLY A 84 11.44 -6.42 3.72
N LEU A 85 10.31 -5.98 4.26
CA LEU A 85 9.18 -5.49 3.49
C LEU A 85 8.70 -4.14 4.05
N LEU A 86 8.66 -3.15 3.18
CA LEU A 86 7.97 -1.88 3.41
C LEU A 86 6.65 -1.90 2.63
N VAL A 87 5.52 -1.75 3.33
CA VAL A 87 4.21 -1.58 2.71
C VAL A 87 3.77 -0.13 2.88
N VAL A 88 3.55 0.58 1.78
CA VAL A 88 3.13 1.97 1.78
C VAL A 88 1.65 2.05 1.43
N PHE A 89 0.83 2.62 2.32
CA PHE A 89 -0.57 2.92 2.05
C PHE A 89 -0.78 4.42 1.86
N GLN A 90 -1.29 4.77 0.69
CA GLN A 90 -1.77 6.11 0.35
C GLN A 90 -3.23 6.07 -0.11
N GLY A 91 -3.90 7.20 -0.07
CA GLY A 91 -5.30 7.34 -0.50
C GLY A 91 -5.98 8.50 0.18
N MET A 92 -7.08 8.94 -0.41
CA MET A 92 -7.93 10.01 0.12
C MET A 92 -8.35 9.72 1.57
N ASP A 93 -8.78 10.74 2.28
CA ASP A 93 -9.34 10.53 3.61
C ASP A 93 -10.54 9.59 3.57
N THR A 94 -10.66 8.77 4.59
CA THR A 94 -11.62 7.67 4.70
C THR A 94 -11.47 6.51 3.69
N ALA A 95 -10.44 6.50 2.83
CA ALA A 95 -10.18 5.37 1.93
C ALA A 95 -10.00 4.04 2.68
N GLY A 96 -9.65 4.10 3.98
CA GLY A 96 -9.64 2.94 4.86
C GLY A 96 -8.26 2.41 5.19
N LYS A 97 -7.24 3.26 5.18
CA LYS A 97 -5.85 2.92 5.53
C LYS A 97 -5.73 2.18 6.87
N ASP A 98 -6.30 2.72 7.95
CA ASP A 98 -6.30 2.05 9.27
C ASP A 98 -7.08 0.71 9.25
N GLY A 99 -8.16 0.67 8.45
CA GLY A 99 -9.03 -0.50 8.34
C GLY A 99 -8.30 -1.68 7.72
N VAL A 100 -7.63 -1.46 6.58
CA VAL A 100 -6.88 -2.51 5.87
C VAL A 100 -5.69 -3.00 6.70
N ILE A 101 -4.96 -2.09 7.36
CA ILE A 101 -3.85 -2.47 8.25
C ILE A 101 -4.36 -3.40 9.36
N ARG A 102 -5.43 -3.00 10.05
CA ARG A 102 -6.01 -3.83 11.11
C ARG A 102 -6.53 -5.16 10.60
N SER A 103 -7.25 -5.18 9.48
CA SER A 103 -7.84 -6.40 8.94
C SER A 103 -6.76 -7.40 8.49
N VAL A 104 -5.85 -6.97 7.62
CA VAL A 104 -4.84 -7.83 7.01
C VAL A 104 -3.84 -8.39 8.02
N PHE A 105 -3.49 -7.61 9.06
CA PHE A 105 -2.47 -8.02 10.04
C PHE A 105 -3.06 -8.55 11.36
N THR A 106 -4.38 -8.78 11.44
CA THR A 106 -5.05 -9.28 12.66
C THR A 106 -4.46 -10.60 13.16
N HIS A 107 -4.06 -11.49 12.26
CA HIS A 107 -3.55 -12.82 12.60
C HIS A 107 -2.01 -12.91 12.61
N VAL A 108 -1.34 -11.78 12.42
CA VAL A 108 0.13 -11.74 12.30
C VAL A 108 0.75 -11.43 13.65
N SER A 109 1.83 -12.15 13.99
CA SER A 109 2.60 -11.87 15.21
C SER A 109 3.13 -10.43 15.20
N PRO A 110 3.03 -9.70 16.33
CA PRO A 110 3.62 -8.37 16.43
C PRO A 110 5.16 -8.38 16.42
N LEU A 111 5.78 -9.55 16.55
CA LEU A 111 7.24 -9.67 16.49
C LEU A 111 7.73 -9.48 15.06
N GLY A 112 8.45 -8.37 14.82
CA GLY A 112 8.97 -8.04 13.50
C GLY A 112 7.95 -7.41 12.54
N VAL A 113 6.79 -6.96 13.07
CA VAL A 113 5.79 -6.17 12.32
C VAL A 113 5.48 -4.91 13.10
N ARG A 114 5.51 -3.76 12.44
CA ARG A 114 5.09 -2.48 13.04
C ARG A 114 4.42 -1.59 12.02
N ALA A 115 3.46 -0.78 12.48
CA ALA A 115 2.81 0.24 11.70
C ALA A 115 3.26 1.63 12.16
N GLU A 116 3.65 2.47 11.22
CA GLU A 116 4.06 3.85 11.43
C GLU A 116 3.07 4.77 10.72
N ALA A 117 2.49 5.70 11.47
CA ALA A 117 1.55 6.67 10.92
C ALA A 117 2.25 8.04 10.80
N PHE A 118 2.20 8.62 9.60
CA PHE A 118 2.80 9.93 9.36
C PHE A 118 1.74 11.02 9.32
N GLY A 119 1.86 11.95 10.25
CA GLY A 119 1.08 13.19 10.31
C GLY A 119 1.91 14.40 9.92
N VAL A 120 1.43 15.57 10.34
CA VAL A 120 2.17 16.83 10.20
C VAL A 120 3.54 16.68 10.88
N PRO A 121 4.64 17.10 10.24
CA PRO A 121 5.97 17.06 10.84
C PRO A 121 6.03 17.83 12.17
N THR A 122 6.74 17.27 13.16
CA THR A 122 7.07 18.00 14.38
C THR A 122 8.06 19.14 14.07
N GLU A 123 8.26 20.05 15.03
CA GLU A 123 9.25 21.14 14.88
C GLU A 123 10.66 20.58 14.61
N LEU A 124 11.04 19.51 15.28
CA LEU A 124 12.32 18.85 15.05
C LEU A 124 12.41 18.24 13.64
N GLU A 125 11.40 17.51 13.21
CA GLU A 125 11.35 16.89 11.88
C GLU A 125 11.38 17.93 10.76
N SER A 126 10.74 19.09 10.96
CA SER A 126 10.70 20.19 9.97
C SER A 126 12.04 20.90 9.77
N ARG A 127 13.01 20.72 10.68
CA ARG A 127 14.38 21.25 10.56
C ARG A 127 15.29 20.38 9.72
N HIS A 128 14.85 19.18 9.39
CA HIS A 128 15.57 18.21 8.57
C HIS A 128 14.93 18.11 7.18
N ASP A 129 15.59 17.40 6.27
CA ASP A 129 14.97 17.03 5.01
C ASP A 129 13.74 16.12 5.25
N PHE A 130 12.81 16.11 4.31
CA PHE A 130 11.53 15.42 4.48
C PHE A 130 11.64 13.89 4.59
N LEU A 131 12.78 13.30 4.18
CA LEU A 131 13.05 11.86 4.28
C LEU A 131 13.70 11.47 5.61
N TRP A 132 14.25 12.42 6.38
CA TRP A 132 14.93 12.12 7.64
C TRP A 132 14.05 11.30 8.60
N ARG A 133 12.81 11.74 8.85
CA ARG A 133 11.85 11.04 9.71
C ARG A 133 11.38 9.70 9.11
N ILE A 134 11.44 9.57 7.79
CA ILE A 134 11.05 8.38 7.07
C ILE A 134 12.13 7.30 7.18
N HIS A 135 13.39 7.67 7.00
CA HIS A 135 14.53 6.76 7.18
C HIS A 135 14.55 6.12 8.57
N ALA A 136 14.31 6.89 9.62
CA ALA A 136 14.28 6.41 11.00
C ALA A 136 13.21 5.34 11.25
N LYS A 137 12.21 5.26 10.37
CA LYS A 137 11.07 4.34 10.45
C LYS A 137 11.10 3.22 9.39
N ALA A 138 12.07 3.25 8.48
CA ALA A 138 12.21 2.20 7.47
C ALA A 138 12.49 0.82 8.12
N PRO A 139 12.10 -0.30 7.47
CA PRO A 139 12.31 -1.63 8.02
C PRO A 139 13.78 -2.03 8.02
N ALA A 140 14.19 -2.77 9.05
CA ALA A 140 15.38 -3.60 8.99
C ALA A 140 15.08 -4.92 8.28
N ARG A 141 16.13 -5.67 7.92
CA ARG A 141 15.96 -7.05 7.41
C ARG A 141 15.33 -7.93 8.49
N GLY A 142 14.32 -8.70 8.12
CA GLY A 142 13.51 -9.50 9.03
C GLY A 142 12.24 -8.80 9.51
N GLU A 143 12.00 -7.56 9.07
CA GLU A 143 10.83 -6.79 9.48
C GLU A 143 9.84 -6.54 8.33
N ILE A 144 8.58 -6.46 8.69
CA ILE A 144 7.52 -5.84 7.89
C ILE A 144 7.16 -4.52 8.54
N VAL A 145 7.31 -3.42 7.81
CA VAL A 145 6.88 -2.10 8.26
C VAL A 145 5.77 -1.58 7.36
N ILE A 146 4.71 -1.10 7.98
CA ILE A 146 3.54 -0.57 7.30
C ILE A 146 3.51 0.94 7.50
N PHE A 147 3.60 1.70 6.42
CA PHE A 147 3.44 3.14 6.43
C PHE A 147 1.98 3.51 6.16
N ASN A 148 1.28 4.01 7.20
CA ASN A 148 -0.02 4.62 7.09
C ASN A 148 0.17 6.11 6.76
N ARG A 149 -0.02 6.50 5.51
CA ARG A 149 0.60 7.66 4.87
C ARG A 149 2.13 7.48 4.83
N SER A 150 2.88 8.39 4.23
CA SER A 150 4.32 8.19 4.08
C SER A 150 5.02 9.49 3.66
N HIS A 151 6.25 9.36 3.16
CA HIS A 151 7.00 10.41 2.47
C HIS A 151 6.25 11.01 1.25
N TYR A 152 5.24 10.34 0.75
CA TYR A 152 4.41 10.87 -0.33
C TYR A 152 3.53 12.05 0.12
N GLU A 153 3.24 12.22 1.40
CA GLU A 153 2.54 13.42 1.90
C GLU A 153 3.28 14.70 1.49
N ASP A 154 4.60 14.64 1.40
CA ASP A 154 5.48 15.76 1.06
C ASP A 154 5.47 16.15 -0.44
N VAL A 155 4.75 15.38 -1.29
CA VAL A 155 4.46 15.70 -2.70
C VAL A 155 2.97 15.70 -3.02
N LEU A 156 2.13 15.37 -2.05
CA LEU A 156 0.67 15.34 -2.16
C LEU A 156 0.06 16.54 -1.45
N VAL A 157 -0.02 16.50 -0.11
CA VAL A 157 -0.62 17.57 0.68
C VAL A 157 0.10 18.90 0.46
N THR A 158 1.44 18.88 0.51
CA THR A 158 2.26 20.09 0.32
C THR A 158 2.05 20.74 -1.04
N ARG A 159 1.88 19.96 -2.11
CA ARG A 159 1.55 20.44 -3.45
C ARG A 159 0.13 20.99 -3.52
N VAL A 160 -0.86 20.23 -3.02
CA VAL A 160 -2.28 20.65 -3.08
C VAL A 160 -2.53 21.92 -2.30
N ARG A 161 -1.85 22.11 -1.16
CA ARG A 161 -1.92 23.30 -0.31
C ARG A 161 -1.04 24.44 -0.81
N GLY A 162 -0.24 24.26 -1.86
CA GLY A 162 0.65 25.28 -2.43
C GLY A 162 1.84 25.62 -1.53
N TRP A 163 2.26 24.72 -0.66
CA TRP A 163 3.43 24.90 0.21
C TRP A 163 4.75 24.67 -0.53
N ILE A 164 4.70 23.94 -1.63
CA ILE A 164 5.82 23.74 -2.55
C ILE A 164 5.40 24.07 -3.97
N ASP A 165 6.34 24.52 -4.77
CA ASP A 165 6.18 24.73 -6.21
C ASP A 165 6.39 23.43 -7.01
N GLU A 166 6.09 23.46 -8.30
CA GLU A 166 6.20 22.31 -9.18
C GLU A 166 7.65 21.81 -9.31
N LYS A 167 8.63 22.74 -9.32
CA LYS A 167 10.06 22.41 -9.40
C LYS A 167 10.49 21.63 -8.16
N THR A 168 10.11 22.08 -6.98
CA THR A 168 10.39 21.39 -5.72
C THR A 168 9.69 20.03 -5.67
N CYS A 169 8.45 19.96 -6.17
CA CYS A 169 7.71 18.71 -6.24
C CYS A 169 8.44 17.68 -7.11
N GLN A 170 8.92 18.08 -8.29
CA GLN A 170 9.69 17.19 -9.18
C GLN A 170 11.00 16.72 -8.54
N GLN A 171 11.74 17.61 -7.87
CA GLN A 171 12.96 17.24 -7.13
C GLN A 171 12.66 16.23 -6.01
N ARG A 172 11.50 16.36 -5.34
CA ARG A 172 11.09 15.41 -4.31
C ARG A 172 10.72 14.05 -4.89
N TYR A 173 10.14 13.97 -6.09
CA TYR A 173 9.94 12.67 -6.76
C TYR A 173 11.26 11.96 -7.00
N ASP A 174 12.29 12.67 -7.49
CA ASP A 174 13.61 12.09 -7.71
C ASP A 174 14.24 11.61 -6.39
N ASN A 175 14.11 12.38 -5.31
CA ASN A 175 14.59 11.99 -3.98
C ASN A 175 13.85 10.76 -3.43
N ILE A 176 12.53 10.65 -3.67
CA ILE A 176 11.73 9.49 -3.29
C ILE A 176 12.21 8.24 -4.04
N LEU A 177 12.43 8.34 -5.35
CA LEU A 177 12.95 7.23 -6.15
C LEU A 177 14.31 6.76 -5.66
N HIS A 178 15.24 7.69 -5.35
CA HIS A 178 16.54 7.36 -4.78
C HIS A 178 16.42 6.68 -3.41
N PHE A 179 15.53 7.16 -2.55
CA PHE A 179 15.28 6.56 -1.25
C PHE A 179 14.74 5.13 -1.38
N GLU A 180 13.76 4.90 -2.25
CA GLU A 180 13.20 3.58 -2.48
C GLU A 180 14.24 2.63 -3.09
N SER A 181 15.06 3.09 -4.04
CA SER A 181 16.18 2.33 -4.60
C SER A 181 17.20 1.94 -3.53
N LEU A 182 17.56 2.87 -2.65
CA LEU A 182 18.49 2.60 -1.55
C LEU A 182 17.97 1.50 -0.60
N LEU A 183 16.67 1.49 -0.33
CA LEU A 183 16.03 0.42 0.46
C LEU A 183 16.10 -0.93 -0.29
N GLN A 184 15.84 -0.93 -1.59
CA GLN A 184 15.91 -2.14 -2.41
C GLN A 184 17.31 -2.73 -2.46
N ASP A 185 18.34 -1.90 -2.62
CA ASP A 185 19.75 -2.28 -2.56
C ASP A 185 20.12 -2.88 -1.20
N ALA A 186 19.48 -2.40 -0.13
CA ALA A 186 19.62 -2.96 1.22
C ALA A 186 18.83 -4.28 1.44
N GLY A 187 18.10 -4.75 0.43
CA GLY A 187 17.29 -5.99 0.48
C GLY A 187 15.89 -5.79 1.03
N ILE A 188 15.37 -4.56 1.02
CA ILE A 188 14.00 -4.24 1.41
C ILE A 188 13.13 -4.15 0.16
N THR A 189 12.08 -4.96 0.10
CA THR A 189 11.06 -4.81 -0.95
C THR A 189 10.12 -3.69 -0.57
N VAL A 190 9.80 -2.80 -1.52
CA VAL A 190 8.86 -1.70 -1.33
C VAL A 190 7.58 -2.01 -2.10
N LEU A 191 6.47 -2.19 -1.39
CA LEU A 191 5.15 -2.44 -1.93
C LEU A 191 4.28 -1.20 -1.73
N LYS A 192 3.77 -0.62 -2.82
CA LYS A 192 3.01 0.64 -2.79
C LYS A 192 1.56 0.43 -3.18
N CYS A 193 0.63 0.80 -2.30
CA CYS A 193 -0.81 0.66 -2.47
C CYS A 193 -1.51 2.02 -2.36
N TYR A 194 -2.14 2.45 -3.43
CA TYR A 194 -3.07 3.57 -3.43
C TYR A 194 -4.50 3.05 -3.26
N LEU A 195 -5.13 3.37 -2.14
CA LEU A 195 -6.52 2.96 -1.87
C LEU A 195 -7.48 3.91 -2.61
N HIS A 196 -8.00 3.42 -3.74
CA HIS A 196 -8.84 4.18 -4.65
C HIS A 196 -10.30 4.10 -4.25
N ILE A 197 -10.80 5.18 -3.65
CA ILE A 197 -12.19 5.32 -3.19
C ILE A 197 -12.95 6.31 -4.08
N SER A 198 -14.22 6.04 -4.35
CA SER A 198 -15.10 6.99 -5.00
C SER A 198 -15.48 8.16 -4.08
N LYS A 199 -15.74 9.33 -4.67
CA LYS A 199 -16.22 10.50 -3.93
C LYS A 199 -17.58 10.24 -3.27
N SER A 200 -18.40 9.36 -3.84
CA SER A 200 -19.68 8.94 -3.27
C SER A 200 -19.50 8.05 -2.03
N GLU A 201 -18.64 7.06 -2.10
CA GLU A 201 -18.36 6.20 -0.95
C GLU A 201 -17.64 6.97 0.16
N GLN A 202 -16.74 7.91 -0.15
CA GLN A 202 -16.15 8.79 0.84
C GLN A 202 -17.23 9.57 1.61
N LYS A 203 -18.19 10.16 0.89
CA LYS A 203 -19.32 10.88 1.53
C LYS A 203 -20.08 9.98 2.49
N LYS A 204 -20.41 8.76 2.07
CA LYS A 204 -21.12 7.78 2.87
C LYS A 204 -20.33 7.42 4.14
N ARG A 205 -19.00 7.25 4.04
CA ARG A 205 -18.14 6.94 5.20
C ARG A 205 -17.99 8.11 6.16
N LEU A 206 -17.89 9.34 5.65
CA LEU A 206 -17.89 10.55 6.49
C LEU A 206 -19.22 10.69 7.22
N GLN A 207 -20.36 10.51 6.52
CA GLN A 207 -21.68 10.54 7.14
C GLN A 207 -21.79 9.50 8.25
N ALA A 208 -21.38 8.26 8.01
CA ALA A 208 -21.38 7.19 9.02
C ALA A 208 -20.45 7.47 10.23
N ARG A 209 -19.46 8.36 10.09
CA ARG A 209 -18.68 8.85 11.25
C ARG A 209 -19.43 9.94 12.02
N LEU A 210 -20.12 10.84 11.31
CA LEU A 210 -20.97 11.88 11.94
C LEU A 210 -22.13 11.29 12.71
N ASP A 211 -22.72 10.21 12.19
CA ASP A 211 -23.88 9.55 12.80
C ASP A 211 -23.50 8.68 14.02
N ASP A 212 -22.23 8.32 14.19
CA ASP A 212 -21.76 7.50 15.30
C ASP A 212 -20.86 8.30 16.28
N PRO A 213 -21.37 8.72 17.45
CA PRO A 213 -20.59 9.50 18.42
C PRO A 213 -19.26 8.85 18.83
N ARG A 214 -19.19 7.51 18.81
CA ARG A 214 -17.96 6.76 19.12
C ARG A 214 -16.86 6.95 18.07
N LYS A 215 -17.18 7.54 16.90
CA LYS A 215 -16.27 7.79 15.80
C LYS A 215 -15.93 9.28 15.61
N HIS A 216 -16.54 10.19 16.39
CA HIS A 216 -16.30 11.63 16.26
C HIS A 216 -14.82 12.00 16.43
N TRP A 217 -14.08 11.30 17.27
CA TRP A 217 -12.64 11.51 17.46
C TRP A 217 -11.80 11.28 16.18
N LYS A 218 -12.37 10.64 15.16
CA LYS A 218 -11.72 10.42 13.85
C LYS A 218 -11.97 11.55 12.86
N LEU A 219 -12.88 12.45 13.17
CA LEU A 219 -13.22 13.57 12.30
C LEU A 219 -12.27 14.74 12.55
N GLN A 220 -11.74 15.28 11.48
CA GLN A 220 -10.96 16.50 11.47
C GLN A 220 -11.62 17.51 10.55
N PRO A 221 -11.56 18.83 10.84
CA PRO A 221 -12.04 19.86 9.92
C PRO A 221 -11.46 19.71 8.52
N SER A 222 -10.17 19.33 8.43
CA SER A 222 -9.49 19.08 7.16
C SER A 222 -10.14 17.99 6.30
N ASP A 223 -10.84 17.01 6.88
CA ASP A 223 -11.54 15.97 6.10
C ASP A 223 -12.58 16.57 5.14
N PHE A 224 -13.21 17.68 5.54
CA PHE A 224 -14.22 18.40 4.75
C PHE A 224 -13.56 19.33 3.74
N ASP A 225 -12.52 20.06 4.13
CA ASP A 225 -11.75 20.94 3.25
C ASP A 225 -11.08 20.15 2.12
N ASP A 226 -10.48 19.01 2.44
CA ASP A 226 -9.80 18.15 1.45
C ASP A 226 -10.80 17.52 0.45
N ARG A 227 -12.05 17.31 0.89
CA ARG A 227 -13.12 16.88 -0.02
C ARG A 227 -13.47 17.96 -1.06
N GLU A 228 -13.40 19.23 -0.73
CA GLU A 228 -13.58 20.34 -1.69
C GLU A 228 -12.42 20.38 -2.69
N LEU A 229 -11.22 20.06 -2.24
CA LEU A 229 -10.02 19.97 -3.06
C LEU A 229 -9.85 18.64 -3.81
N TRP A 230 -10.88 17.79 -3.85
CA TRP A 230 -10.84 16.47 -4.50
C TRP A 230 -10.17 16.46 -5.88
N PRO A 231 -10.50 17.37 -6.83
CA PRO A 231 -9.85 17.37 -8.14
C PRO A 231 -8.34 17.65 -8.05
N LYS A 232 -7.91 18.51 -7.13
CA LYS A 232 -6.49 18.83 -6.93
C LYS A 232 -5.74 17.63 -6.35
N PHE A 233 -6.33 16.94 -5.36
CA PHE A 233 -5.76 15.71 -4.83
C PHE A 233 -5.68 14.61 -5.88
N THR A 234 -6.72 14.43 -6.70
CA THR A 234 -6.69 13.46 -7.81
C THR A 234 -5.51 13.72 -8.74
N GLN A 235 -5.35 14.98 -9.20
CA GLN A 235 -4.21 15.37 -10.05
C GLN A 235 -2.85 15.16 -9.37
N ALA A 236 -2.75 15.45 -8.07
CA ALA A 236 -1.52 15.25 -7.31
C ALA A 236 -1.17 13.75 -7.19
N TYR A 237 -2.17 12.89 -6.91
CA TYR A 237 -1.99 11.45 -6.90
C TYR A 237 -1.60 10.91 -8.27
N GLU A 238 -2.31 11.25 -9.34
CA GLU A 238 -1.98 10.84 -10.70
C GLU A 238 -0.54 11.20 -11.08
N ALA A 239 -0.10 12.41 -10.74
CA ALA A 239 1.28 12.84 -10.97
C ALA A 239 2.29 12.05 -10.14
N ALA A 240 2.03 11.85 -8.84
CA ALA A 240 2.91 11.11 -7.96
C ALA A 240 3.03 9.62 -8.38
N LEU A 241 1.91 8.98 -8.66
CA LEU A 241 1.87 7.58 -9.10
C LEU A 241 2.61 7.41 -10.43
N SER A 242 2.40 8.34 -11.38
CA SER A 242 3.11 8.32 -12.67
C SER A 242 4.61 8.52 -12.53
N ALA A 243 5.02 9.47 -11.68
CA ALA A 243 6.42 9.84 -11.53
C ALA A 243 7.24 8.80 -10.74
N THR A 244 6.59 8.03 -9.88
CA THR A 244 7.30 7.17 -8.92
C THR A 244 6.96 5.69 -9.02
N SER A 245 6.18 5.26 -10.03
CA SER A 245 6.02 3.84 -10.33
C SER A 245 7.24 3.33 -11.08
N THR A 246 7.91 2.31 -10.54
CA THR A 246 9.07 1.66 -11.19
C THR A 246 8.81 0.17 -11.38
N PRO A 247 9.56 -0.52 -12.26
CA PRO A 247 9.40 -1.97 -12.42
C PRO A 247 9.62 -2.74 -11.11
N GLU A 248 10.57 -2.29 -10.29
CA GLU A 248 10.95 -2.94 -9.03
C GLU A 248 9.99 -2.60 -7.88
N SER A 249 9.28 -1.47 -7.99
CA SER A 249 8.35 -0.96 -6.99
C SER A 249 7.18 -0.22 -7.66
N PRO A 250 6.27 -0.96 -8.34
CA PRO A 250 5.11 -0.34 -8.95
C PRO A 250 4.08 0.09 -7.90
N TRP A 251 3.26 1.08 -8.26
CA TRP A 251 2.06 1.38 -7.52
C TRP A 251 0.92 0.45 -7.93
N TYR A 252 0.20 -0.05 -6.93
CA TYR A 252 -1.07 -0.75 -7.13
C TYR A 252 -2.23 0.17 -6.74
N VAL A 253 -3.17 0.35 -7.67
CA VAL A 253 -4.42 1.09 -7.46
C VAL A 253 -5.45 0.11 -6.94
N VAL A 254 -5.71 0.13 -5.65
CA VAL A 254 -6.56 -0.86 -4.96
C VAL A 254 -8.00 -0.38 -4.94
N PRO A 255 -8.98 -1.10 -5.51
CA PRO A 255 -10.41 -0.77 -5.37
C PRO A 255 -10.81 -0.75 -3.91
N ALA A 256 -11.30 0.40 -3.41
CA ALA A 256 -11.50 0.58 -1.97
C ALA A 256 -12.94 0.89 -1.56
N ASP A 257 -13.91 0.87 -2.49
CA ASP A 257 -15.32 1.07 -2.19
C ASP A 257 -15.89 -0.12 -1.40
N SER A 258 -15.51 -1.38 -1.74
CA SER A 258 -15.77 -2.55 -0.90
C SER A 258 -14.61 -2.77 0.08
N LYS A 259 -14.93 -2.87 1.38
CA LYS A 259 -13.91 -3.14 2.41
C LYS A 259 -13.39 -4.57 2.34
N ALA A 260 -14.30 -5.54 2.14
CA ALA A 260 -13.94 -6.95 2.08
C ALA A 260 -13.01 -7.21 0.88
N TYR A 261 -13.37 -6.69 -0.31
CA TYR A 261 -12.54 -6.82 -1.51
C TYR A 261 -11.17 -6.14 -1.36
N ARG A 262 -11.14 -4.90 -0.84
CA ARG A 262 -9.89 -4.18 -0.56
C ARG A 262 -8.96 -4.99 0.36
N ASP A 263 -9.51 -5.56 1.43
CA ASP A 263 -8.73 -6.27 2.43
C ASP A 263 -8.20 -7.60 1.89
N SER A 264 -9.00 -8.36 1.12
CA SER A 264 -8.56 -9.55 0.41
C SER A 264 -7.52 -9.21 -0.66
N PHE A 265 -7.74 -8.17 -1.48
CA PHE A 265 -6.78 -7.69 -2.47
C PHE A 265 -5.41 -7.39 -1.85
N VAL A 266 -5.38 -6.59 -0.80
CA VAL A 266 -4.13 -6.20 -0.14
C VAL A 266 -3.48 -7.39 0.56
N GLY A 267 -4.26 -8.21 1.24
CA GLY A 267 -3.77 -9.43 1.90
C GLY A 267 -3.08 -10.38 0.92
N GLY A 268 -3.74 -10.67 -0.18
CA GLY A 268 -3.20 -11.51 -1.24
C GLY A 268 -1.94 -10.92 -1.89
N LEU A 269 -1.93 -9.61 -2.15
CA LEU A 269 -0.79 -8.92 -2.73
C LEU A 269 0.45 -8.97 -1.80
N ILE A 270 0.27 -8.82 -0.49
CA ILE A 270 1.34 -8.93 0.50
C ILE A 270 1.85 -10.38 0.59
N VAL A 271 0.94 -11.36 0.64
CA VAL A 271 1.30 -12.79 0.63
C VAL A 271 2.12 -13.13 -0.59
N GLN A 272 1.66 -12.76 -1.79
CA GLN A 272 2.36 -12.98 -3.05
C GLN A 272 3.76 -12.34 -3.04
N THR A 273 3.86 -11.09 -2.54
CA THR A 273 5.14 -10.38 -2.43
C THR A 273 6.13 -11.16 -1.56
N LEU A 274 5.68 -11.67 -0.41
CA LEU A 274 6.53 -12.45 0.49
C LEU A 274 6.91 -13.83 -0.10
N GLU A 275 6.01 -14.50 -0.81
CA GLU A 275 6.29 -15.76 -1.51
C GLU A 275 7.38 -15.58 -2.58
N ASN A 276 7.30 -14.47 -3.34
CA ASN A 276 8.29 -14.13 -4.35
C ASN A 276 9.69 -13.82 -3.78
N MET A 277 9.79 -13.49 -2.50
CA MET A 277 11.08 -13.36 -1.82
C MET A 277 11.81 -14.69 -1.68
N LYS A 278 11.13 -15.86 -1.82
CA LYS A 278 11.69 -17.22 -1.72
C LYS A 278 12.50 -17.41 -0.44
N LEU A 279 11.94 -16.94 0.68
CA LEU A 279 12.56 -17.00 2.00
C LEU A 279 12.74 -18.43 2.48
N LYS A 280 13.79 -18.67 3.26
CA LYS A 280 14.07 -19.98 3.88
C LYS A 280 14.41 -19.78 5.35
N ASN A 281 13.91 -20.66 6.20
CA ASN A 281 14.34 -20.69 7.59
C ASN A 281 15.85 -20.94 7.67
N PRO A 282 16.56 -20.25 8.57
CA PRO A 282 17.97 -20.49 8.79
C PRO A 282 18.20 -21.91 9.31
N LYS A 283 19.32 -22.51 8.89
CA LYS A 283 19.74 -23.78 9.48
C LYS A 283 20.28 -23.54 10.90
N PRO A 284 20.14 -24.51 11.81
CA PRO A 284 20.80 -24.44 13.11
C PRO A 284 22.31 -24.23 12.96
N THR A 285 22.87 -23.40 13.84
CA THR A 285 24.32 -23.11 13.86
C THR A 285 25.16 -24.15 14.58
N PHE A 286 24.52 -25.20 15.12
CA PHE A 286 25.14 -26.27 15.87
C PHE A 286 24.56 -27.62 15.43
N ASP A 287 25.31 -28.70 15.78
CA ASP A 287 24.92 -30.06 15.43
C ASP A 287 23.82 -30.57 16.37
N LEU A 288 22.61 -30.67 15.84
CA LEU A 288 21.43 -31.13 16.59
C LEU A 288 21.56 -32.56 17.11
N SER A 289 22.36 -33.44 16.43
CA SER A 289 22.53 -34.82 16.85
C SER A 289 23.30 -34.94 18.18
N LYS A 290 24.01 -33.91 18.58
CA LYS A 290 24.78 -33.83 19.84
C LYS A 290 23.98 -33.23 21.00
N VAL A 291 22.75 -32.77 20.75
CA VAL A 291 21.91 -32.20 21.82
C VAL A 291 21.25 -33.34 22.59
N LYS A 292 21.47 -33.35 23.88
CA LYS A 292 20.77 -34.25 24.84
C LYS A 292 19.93 -33.38 25.76
N LEU A 293 18.62 -33.63 25.79
CA LEU A 293 17.72 -33.03 26.78
C LEU A 293 17.81 -33.90 28.06
N THR A 294 18.24 -33.30 29.14
CA THR A 294 18.29 -33.92 30.49
C THR A 294 17.00 -33.58 31.22
#